data_811eb6c26cd070286acfacc00f7561c0
#
_entry.id   811eb6c26cd070286acfacc00f7561c0
#
_cell.length_a   1.000
_cell.length_b   1.000
_cell.length_c   1.000
_cell.angle_alpha   90.00
_cell.angle_beta   90.00
_cell.angle_gamma   90.00
#
_symmetry.space_group_name_H-M   'P 1'
#
loop_
_entity.id
_entity.type
_entity.pdbx_description
1 polymer ?
#
loop_
_entity_poly.entity_id
_entity_poly.type
_entity_poly.pdbx_seq_one_letter_code
_entity_poly.pdbx_strand_id
1 'polypeptide(L)'
;MRGMVGKKIGMTSVFDEIGRSIPVTVVEVPAAVITSIKTEEKDGYNALQLSSFEKKEKNISKAVKGHLAESGSDAKAVICEFRNYLPDGLNLGDELTLEYVFEVGDVIDVVGTSKGRGFAGVIKRHNFGGVGDETHGQHNRLRAPGSIGGASDPARVFKGMRMAGQYGNSRIKIKNLSIAKIISESNLLLLTGSIPGPNGAYVEILNKTEV
;
A
#
# COMPACT_ATOMS: atom_id res chain seq x y z
N MET A 1 -2.46 -0.15 15.48
CA MET A 1 -2.45 1.06 14.58
C MET A 1 -3.81 1.17 13.93
N ARG A 2 -4.51 2.29 14.14
CA ARG A 2 -5.76 2.61 13.44
C ARG A 2 -5.51 2.66 11.93
N GLY A 3 -6.46 2.25 11.11
CA GLY A 3 -6.30 2.33 9.67
C GLY A 3 -7.56 2.04 8.91
N MET A 4 -7.57 2.43 7.64
CA MET A 4 -8.65 2.14 6.68
C MET A 4 -8.06 1.79 5.31
N VAL A 5 -8.89 1.17 4.47
CA VAL A 5 -8.54 0.89 3.07
C VAL A 5 -9.06 2.01 2.19
N GLY A 6 -8.18 2.54 1.35
CA GLY A 6 -8.53 3.54 0.35
C GLY A 6 -8.23 3.08 -1.07
N LYS A 7 -8.78 3.77 -2.04
CA LYS A 7 -8.53 3.58 -3.48
C LYS A 7 -7.89 4.83 -4.06
N LYS A 8 -6.72 4.67 -4.63
CA LYS A 8 -6.00 5.76 -5.29
C LYS A 8 -6.75 6.26 -6.52
N ILE A 9 -7.16 7.51 -6.52
CA ILE A 9 -7.83 8.16 -7.66
C ILE A 9 -6.79 8.78 -8.60
N GLY A 10 -5.91 9.61 -8.05
CA GLY A 10 -4.93 10.35 -8.84
C GLY A 10 -4.07 11.27 -8.01
N MET A 11 -3.38 12.19 -8.66
CA MET A 11 -2.60 13.23 -7.99
C MET A 11 -3.01 14.60 -8.49
N THR A 12 -2.95 15.58 -7.59
CA THR A 12 -3.18 16.99 -7.85
C THR A 12 -2.28 17.84 -6.97
N SER A 13 -2.43 19.14 -7.00
CA SER A 13 -1.77 20.04 -6.08
C SER A 13 -2.81 20.87 -5.31
N VAL A 14 -2.49 21.21 -4.08
CA VAL A 14 -3.25 22.11 -3.22
C VAL A 14 -2.34 23.23 -2.80
N PHE A 15 -2.85 24.43 -2.65
CA PHE A 15 -2.10 25.57 -2.14
C PHE A 15 -2.33 25.71 -0.64
N ASP A 16 -1.26 25.93 0.10
CA ASP A 16 -1.35 26.27 1.52
C ASP A 16 -1.72 27.77 1.71
N GLU A 17 -1.92 28.18 2.93
CA GLU A 17 -2.27 29.57 3.29
C GLU A 17 -1.20 30.59 2.86
N ILE A 18 0.03 30.15 2.66
CA ILE A 18 1.19 30.97 2.26
C ILE A 18 1.34 30.99 0.73
N GLY A 19 0.48 30.27 -0.01
CA GLY A 19 0.51 30.19 -1.47
C GLY A 19 1.52 29.16 -2.02
N ARG A 20 2.07 28.25 -1.21
CA ARG A 20 2.96 27.17 -1.69
C ARG A 20 2.15 26.04 -2.28
N SER A 21 2.56 25.55 -3.43
CA SER A 21 1.96 24.37 -4.07
C SER A 21 2.45 23.09 -3.38
N ILE A 22 1.52 22.36 -2.78
CA ILE A 22 1.77 21.06 -2.13
C ILE A 22 1.23 19.97 -3.06
N PRO A 23 2.08 19.05 -3.58
CA PRO A 23 1.59 17.91 -4.35
C PRO A 23 0.86 16.94 -3.43
N VAL A 24 -0.35 16.55 -3.80
CA VAL A 24 -1.18 15.62 -3.02
C VAL A 24 -1.68 14.47 -3.86
N THR A 25 -1.84 13.32 -3.25
CA THR A 25 -2.55 12.18 -3.82
C THR A 25 -3.96 12.14 -3.27
N VAL A 26 -4.94 12.03 -4.15
CA VAL A 26 -6.36 11.89 -3.81
C VAL A 26 -6.67 10.41 -3.66
N VAL A 27 -7.22 10.05 -2.51
CA VAL A 27 -7.61 8.68 -2.17
C VAL A 27 -9.08 8.69 -1.74
N GLU A 28 -9.88 7.86 -2.37
CA GLU A 28 -11.26 7.57 -1.98
C GLU A 28 -11.24 6.57 -0.82
N VAL A 29 -11.88 6.90 0.29
CA VAL A 29 -11.93 6.06 1.50
C VAL A 29 -13.38 6.01 1.97
N PRO A 30 -14.21 5.10 1.42
CA PRO A 30 -15.59 4.94 1.85
C PRO A 30 -15.65 4.38 3.27
N ALA A 31 -16.79 4.50 3.91
CA ALA A 31 -17.06 3.86 5.20
C ALA A 31 -16.73 2.36 5.12
N ALA A 32 -16.08 1.84 6.14
CA ALA A 32 -15.68 0.44 6.23
C ALA A 32 -16.52 -0.28 7.28
N VAL A 33 -16.97 -1.49 6.96
CA VAL A 33 -17.76 -2.33 7.88
C VAL A 33 -16.82 -3.27 8.63
N ILE A 34 -17.04 -3.43 9.94
CA ILE A 34 -16.33 -4.37 10.79
C ILE A 34 -16.85 -5.78 10.51
N THR A 35 -16.01 -6.63 9.92
CA THR A 35 -16.37 -8.00 9.55
C THR A 35 -15.89 -9.06 10.52
N SER A 36 -14.87 -8.75 11.33
CA SER A 36 -14.43 -9.65 12.40
C SER A 36 -13.60 -8.86 13.42
N ILE A 37 -13.79 -9.21 14.69
CA ILE A 37 -12.98 -8.70 15.80
C ILE A 37 -12.15 -9.87 16.32
N LYS A 38 -10.82 -9.77 16.17
CA LYS A 38 -9.89 -10.78 16.61
C LYS A 38 -9.30 -10.42 17.96
N THR A 39 -9.34 -11.36 18.87
CA THR A 39 -8.84 -11.20 20.25
C THR A 39 -7.72 -12.18 20.55
N GLU A 40 -6.85 -11.81 21.48
CA GLU A 40 -5.70 -12.65 21.87
C GLU A 40 -6.13 -14.03 22.40
N GLU A 41 -7.29 -14.10 23.09
CA GLU A 41 -7.81 -15.34 23.64
C GLU A 41 -8.27 -16.34 22.57
N LYS A 42 -8.87 -15.87 21.46
CA LYS A 42 -9.41 -16.74 20.41
C LYS A 42 -8.45 -16.96 19.26
N ASP A 43 -7.79 -15.89 18.82
CA ASP A 43 -6.99 -15.85 17.58
C ASP A 43 -5.48 -15.76 17.85
N GLY A 44 -5.06 -15.52 19.11
CA GLY A 44 -3.66 -15.34 19.49
C GLY A 44 -3.08 -13.96 19.15
N TYR A 45 -3.90 -13.02 18.71
CA TYR A 45 -3.53 -11.63 18.47
C TYR A 45 -4.76 -10.72 18.39
N ASN A 46 -4.56 -9.44 18.67
CA ASN A 46 -5.60 -8.43 18.58
C ASN A 46 -5.60 -7.78 17.21
N ALA A 47 -6.75 -7.78 16.51
CA ALA A 47 -6.93 -7.10 15.23
C ALA A 47 -8.39 -6.80 14.96
N LEU A 48 -8.61 -5.74 14.17
CA LEU A 48 -9.90 -5.40 13.60
C LEU A 48 -9.89 -5.70 12.10
N GLN A 49 -10.80 -6.54 11.64
CA GLN A 49 -10.97 -6.83 10.22
C GLN A 49 -12.04 -5.90 9.64
N LEU A 50 -11.67 -5.17 8.61
CA LEU A 50 -12.54 -4.21 7.92
C LEU A 50 -12.78 -4.64 6.47
N SER A 51 -14.01 -4.44 6.02
CA SER A 51 -14.38 -4.60 4.61
C SER A 51 -14.80 -3.27 4.00
N SER A 52 -14.35 -2.99 2.78
CA SER A 52 -14.64 -1.74 2.08
C SER A 52 -14.87 -1.97 0.59
N PHE A 53 -15.44 -0.97 -0.07
CA PHE A 53 -15.78 -0.93 -1.48
C PHE A 53 -16.78 -2.00 -1.91
N GLU A 54 -17.86 -1.57 -2.50
CA GLU A 54 -18.90 -2.47 -2.99
C GLU A 54 -18.43 -3.30 -4.19
N LYS A 55 -18.90 -4.52 -4.25
CA LYS A 55 -18.65 -5.44 -5.34
C LYS A 55 -19.94 -6.15 -5.74
N LYS A 56 -20.12 -6.37 -7.04
CA LYS A 56 -21.29 -7.11 -7.54
C LYS A 56 -21.28 -8.52 -6.97
N GLU A 57 -22.38 -8.98 -6.41
CA GLU A 57 -22.52 -10.31 -5.78
C GLU A 57 -22.05 -11.48 -6.67
N LYS A 58 -22.32 -11.41 -7.98
CA LYS A 58 -21.90 -12.43 -8.94
C LYS A 58 -20.38 -12.62 -9.03
N ASN A 59 -19.60 -11.65 -8.57
CA ASN A 59 -18.14 -11.67 -8.63
C ASN A 59 -17.51 -12.09 -7.30
N ILE A 60 -18.32 -12.51 -6.32
CA ILE A 60 -17.84 -12.95 -5.00
C ILE A 60 -18.02 -14.47 -4.87
N SER A 61 -17.01 -15.13 -4.31
CA SER A 61 -17.09 -16.56 -4.01
C SER A 61 -18.07 -16.84 -2.87
N LYS A 62 -18.66 -18.03 -2.85
CA LYS A 62 -19.58 -18.46 -1.79
C LYS A 62 -18.92 -18.41 -0.40
N ALA A 63 -17.62 -18.73 -0.30
CA ALA A 63 -16.88 -18.67 0.95
C ALA A 63 -16.80 -17.25 1.51
N VAL A 64 -16.45 -16.26 0.68
CA VAL A 64 -16.40 -14.84 1.10
C VAL A 64 -17.80 -14.32 1.43
N LYS A 65 -18.83 -14.73 0.68
CA LYS A 65 -20.21 -14.36 0.99
C LYS A 65 -20.64 -14.91 2.36
N GLY A 66 -20.29 -16.16 2.69
CA GLY A 66 -20.54 -16.74 4.00
C GLY A 66 -19.82 -16.00 5.13
N HIS A 67 -18.55 -15.60 4.90
CA HIS A 67 -17.77 -14.83 5.87
C HIS A 67 -18.36 -13.43 6.14
N LEU A 68 -18.79 -12.72 5.09
CA LEU A 68 -19.42 -11.40 5.22
C LEU A 68 -20.83 -11.47 5.83
N ALA A 69 -21.55 -12.58 5.66
CA ALA A 69 -22.88 -12.76 6.22
C ALA A 69 -22.91 -12.74 7.75
N GLU A 70 -21.83 -13.16 8.42
CA GLU A 70 -21.71 -13.11 9.89
C GLU A 70 -21.78 -11.68 10.43
N SER A 71 -21.25 -10.72 9.67
CA SER A 71 -21.31 -9.29 10.01
C SER A 71 -22.52 -8.55 9.46
N GLY A 72 -23.43 -9.23 8.73
CA GLY A 72 -24.52 -8.59 8.02
C GLY A 72 -24.09 -7.66 6.88
N SER A 73 -22.80 -7.73 6.47
CA SER A 73 -22.24 -6.86 5.44
C SER A 73 -22.57 -7.34 4.04
N ASP A 74 -22.90 -6.40 3.16
CA ASP A 74 -23.03 -6.66 1.74
C ASP A 74 -21.71 -7.10 1.08
N ALA A 75 -21.82 -7.44 -0.19
CA ALA A 75 -20.69 -7.86 -1.03
C ALA A 75 -19.59 -6.79 -1.13
N LYS A 76 -18.47 -6.97 -0.45
CA LYS A 76 -17.33 -6.02 -0.43
C LYS A 76 -16.16 -6.52 -1.29
N ALA A 77 -15.39 -5.57 -1.82
CA ALA A 77 -14.27 -5.86 -2.74
C ALA A 77 -12.96 -6.17 -2.01
N VAL A 78 -12.73 -5.53 -0.87
CA VAL A 78 -11.49 -5.62 -0.12
C VAL A 78 -11.80 -5.94 1.34
N ILE A 79 -11.08 -6.91 1.87
CA ILE A 79 -11.10 -7.28 3.29
C ILE A 79 -9.66 -7.15 3.78
N CYS A 80 -9.43 -6.41 4.85
CA CYS A 80 -8.11 -6.15 5.39
C CYS A 80 -8.12 -6.16 6.91
N GLU A 81 -7.02 -6.59 7.54
CA GLU A 81 -6.87 -6.61 8.98
C GLU A 81 -5.90 -5.53 9.45
N PHE A 82 -6.32 -4.80 10.48
CA PHE A 82 -5.50 -3.82 11.17
C PHE A 82 -5.13 -4.33 12.55
N ARG A 83 -3.88 -4.75 12.69
CA ARG A 83 -3.36 -5.35 13.93
C ARG A 83 -3.08 -4.29 15.00
N ASN A 84 -3.16 -4.71 16.27
CA ASN A 84 -2.98 -3.86 17.45
C ASN A 84 -3.90 -2.65 17.46
N TYR A 85 -5.11 -2.84 16.95
CA TYR A 85 -6.19 -1.86 17.00
C TYR A 85 -7.46 -2.58 17.41
N LEU A 86 -7.90 -2.31 18.60
CA LEU A 86 -9.14 -2.83 19.17
C LEU A 86 -9.72 -1.72 20.04
N PRO A 87 -10.45 -0.74 19.45
CA PRO A 87 -11.12 0.28 20.23
C PRO A 87 -12.27 -0.32 21.02
N ASP A 88 -12.49 0.18 22.22
CA ASP A 88 -13.62 -0.22 23.06
C ASP A 88 -14.94 0.26 22.47
N GLY A 89 -15.98 -0.57 22.59
CA GLY A 89 -17.35 -0.21 22.22
C GLY A 89 -17.71 -0.43 20.75
N LEU A 90 -16.84 -0.99 19.92
CA LEU A 90 -17.18 -1.38 18.55
C LEU A 90 -17.70 -2.82 18.48
N ASN A 91 -18.74 -3.01 17.69
CA ASN A 91 -19.37 -4.30 17.46
C ASN A 91 -19.20 -4.78 16.03
N LEU A 92 -19.44 -6.07 15.83
CA LEU A 92 -19.51 -6.66 14.51
C LEU A 92 -20.63 -6.01 13.70
N GLY A 93 -20.35 -5.59 12.48
CA GLY A 93 -21.31 -4.93 11.60
C GLY A 93 -21.33 -3.40 11.71
N ASP A 94 -20.65 -2.81 12.68
CA ASP A 94 -20.56 -1.35 12.79
C ASP A 94 -19.78 -0.75 11.61
N GLU A 95 -20.14 0.48 11.23
CA GLU A 95 -19.48 1.22 10.17
C GLU A 95 -18.50 2.23 10.75
N LEU A 96 -17.26 2.17 10.27
CA LEU A 96 -16.22 3.15 10.57
C LEU A 96 -16.16 4.19 9.45
N THR A 97 -16.38 5.45 9.82
CA THR A 97 -16.26 6.58 8.91
C THR A 97 -14.82 7.11 8.88
N LEU A 98 -14.49 7.86 7.84
CA LEU A 98 -13.17 8.46 7.66
C LEU A 98 -12.81 9.41 8.81
N GLU A 99 -13.75 10.20 9.29
CA GLU A 99 -13.58 11.16 10.39
C GLU A 99 -13.33 10.51 11.76
N TYR A 100 -13.80 9.26 11.93
CA TYR A 100 -13.55 8.51 13.17
C TYR A 100 -12.07 8.07 13.29
N VAL A 101 -11.41 7.85 12.14
CA VAL A 101 -10.06 7.26 12.10
C VAL A 101 -8.97 8.30 11.87
N PHE A 102 -9.27 9.38 11.13
CA PHE A 102 -8.27 10.35 10.65
C PHE A 102 -8.67 11.79 10.92
N GLU A 103 -7.67 12.60 11.25
CA GLU A 103 -7.75 14.05 11.38
C GLU A 103 -6.81 14.75 10.41
N VAL A 104 -7.11 16.02 10.09
CA VAL A 104 -6.22 16.84 9.24
C VAL A 104 -4.92 17.10 9.98
N GLY A 105 -3.79 16.87 9.31
CA GLY A 105 -2.46 16.99 9.91
C GLY A 105 -1.89 15.70 10.47
N ASP A 106 -2.67 14.62 10.60
CA ASP A 106 -2.19 13.32 11.06
C ASP A 106 -1.02 12.81 10.24
N VAL A 107 -0.06 12.19 10.94
CA VAL A 107 1.05 11.47 10.31
C VAL A 107 0.65 10.02 10.09
N ILE A 108 0.68 9.61 8.82
CA ILE A 108 0.22 8.30 8.36
C ILE A 108 1.31 7.54 7.61
N ASP A 109 1.16 6.23 7.59
CA ASP A 109 1.90 5.34 6.71
C ASP A 109 0.95 4.74 5.67
N VAL A 110 1.37 4.69 4.41
CA VAL A 110 0.56 4.11 3.33
C VAL A 110 1.24 2.87 2.77
N VAL A 111 0.50 1.77 2.78
CA VAL A 111 0.94 0.48 2.26
C VAL A 111 0.17 0.14 1.01
N GLY A 112 0.87 -0.29 -0.02
CA GLY A 112 0.24 -0.68 -1.28
C GLY A 112 1.16 -1.50 -2.16
N THR A 113 0.63 -2.00 -3.26
CA THR A 113 1.41 -2.76 -4.25
C THR A 113 1.96 -1.81 -5.30
N SER A 114 3.26 -1.80 -5.48
CA SER A 114 3.93 -0.96 -6.48
C SER A 114 3.57 -1.37 -7.90
N LYS A 115 3.71 -0.44 -8.84
CA LYS A 115 3.52 -0.74 -10.28
C LYS A 115 4.48 -1.85 -10.71
N GLY A 116 3.96 -2.91 -11.33
CA GLY A 116 4.77 -3.97 -11.91
C GLY A 116 5.54 -3.49 -13.14
N ARG A 117 6.78 -3.94 -13.29
CA ARG A 117 7.65 -3.62 -14.42
C ARG A 117 8.19 -4.88 -15.12
N GLY A 118 7.65 -6.04 -14.75
CA GLY A 118 8.06 -7.34 -15.29
C GLY A 118 9.51 -7.70 -14.96
N PHE A 119 10.12 -8.53 -15.77
CA PHE A 119 11.54 -8.87 -15.66
C PHE A 119 12.38 -7.68 -16.11
N ALA A 120 13.24 -7.19 -15.23
CA ALA A 120 14.09 -6.03 -15.49
C ALA A 120 15.57 -6.36 -15.32
N GLY A 121 16.40 -5.81 -16.21
CA GLY A 121 17.85 -5.89 -16.12
C GLY A 121 18.40 -5.10 -14.92
N VAL A 122 19.65 -5.35 -14.58
CA VAL A 122 20.34 -4.78 -13.40
C VAL A 122 20.40 -3.25 -13.42
N ILE A 123 20.49 -2.63 -14.59
CA ILE A 123 20.51 -1.17 -14.72
C ILE A 123 19.18 -0.57 -14.24
N LYS A 124 18.04 -1.09 -14.71
CA LYS A 124 16.71 -0.61 -14.32
C LYS A 124 16.35 -1.01 -12.89
N ARG A 125 16.73 -2.24 -12.48
CA ARG A 125 16.32 -2.80 -11.18
C ARG A 125 17.17 -2.28 -10.04
N HIS A 126 18.48 -2.09 -10.25
CA HIS A 126 19.43 -1.77 -9.20
C HIS A 126 20.27 -0.51 -9.47
N ASN A 127 19.97 0.22 -10.55
CA ASN A 127 20.69 1.44 -10.95
C ASN A 127 22.18 1.20 -11.21
N PHE A 128 22.54 0.07 -11.80
CA PHE A 128 23.93 -0.17 -12.22
C PHE A 128 24.30 0.74 -13.38
N GLY A 129 25.54 1.24 -13.40
CA GLY A 129 26.03 2.14 -14.43
C GLY A 129 26.30 1.44 -15.79
N GLY A 130 26.49 0.12 -15.79
CA GLY A 130 26.97 -0.59 -16.96
C GLY A 130 28.46 -0.37 -17.19
N VAL A 131 28.92 -0.51 -18.42
CA VAL A 131 30.35 -0.46 -18.77
C VAL A 131 30.75 0.86 -19.47
N GLY A 132 29.80 1.80 -19.63
CA GLY A 132 30.06 3.05 -20.36
C GLY A 132 29.85 2.91 -21.87
N ASP A 133 30.54 3.75 -22.63
CA ASP A 133 30.41 3.82 -24.10
C ASP A 133 31.11 2.66 -24.82
N GLU A 134 30.75 2.45 -26.07
CA GLU A 134 31.44 1.52 -26.95
C GLU A 134 32.81 2.13 -27.34
N THR A 135 33.86 1.37 -27.06
CA THR A 135 35.22 1.72 -27.44
C THR A 135 35.86 0.52 -28.16
N HIS A 136 37.11 0.69 -28.67
CA HIS A 136 37.85 -0.33 -29.41
C HIS A 136 37.70 -1.74 -28.82
N GLY A 137 37.01 -2.65 -29.52
CA GLY A 137 36.78 -4.03 -29.10
C GLY A 137 35.71 -4.26 -28.02
N GLN A 138 35.12 -3.20 -27.48
CA GLN A 138 34.02 -3.28 -26.50
C GLN A 138 32.68 -3.37 -27.19
N HIS A 139 32.02 -4.53 -27.15
CA HIS A 139 30.66 -4.77 -27.69
C HIS A 139 29.84 -5.60 -26.70
N ASN A 140 28.51 -5.53 -26.79
CA ASN A 140 27.57 -6.41 -26.09
C ASN A 140 27.59 -6.39 -24.55
N ARG A 141 28.31 -5.48 -23.88
CA ARG A 141 28.41 -5.40 -22.42
C ARG A 141 27.80 -4.13 -21.79
N LEU A 142 27.24 -3.23 -22.59
CA LEU A 142 26.79 -1.92 -22.14
C LEU A 142 25.83 -2.00 -20.94
N ARG A 143 25.00 -3.03 -20.87
CA ARG A 143 23.98 -3.23 -19.83
C ARG A 143 24.22 -4.46 -18.97
N ALA A 144 25.47 -4.94 -18.91
CA ALA A 144 25.84 -6.12 -18.14
C ALA A 144 25.96 -5.81 -16.63
N PRO A 145 25.76 -6.81 -15.75
CA PRO A 145 25.92 -6.64 -14.30
C PRO A 145 27.39 -6.49 -13.85
N GLY A 146 28.36 -6.86 -14.69
CA GLY A 146 29.76 -6.96 -14.31
C GLY A 146 30.07 -8.26 -13.56
N SER A 147 31.11 -8.25 -12.72
CA SER A 147 31.50 -9.42 -11.93
C SER A 147 30.44 -9.81 -10.92
N ILE A 148 30.20 -11.11 -10.74
CA ILE A 148 29.28 -11.69 -9.76
C ILE A 148 30.00 -12.38 -8.60
N GLY A 149 31.32 -12.34 -8.56
CA GLY A 149 32.17 -12.91 -7.49
C GLY A 149 33.52 -13.33 -7.92
N GLY A 150 34.32 -13.88 -7.01
CA GLY A 150 35.64 -14.48 -7.28
C GLY A 150 35.51 -15.90 -7.82
N ALA A 151 36.60 -16.39 -8.50
CA ALA A 151 36.60 -17.71 -9.13
C ALA A 151 36.81 -18.85 -8.11
N SER A 152 38.04 -18.99 -7.60
CA SER A 152 38.41 -20.15 -6.77
C SER A 152 37.99 -20.01 -5.29
N ASP A 153 37.95 -18.80 -4.77
CA ASP A 153 37.49 -18.50 -3.40
C ASP A 153 36.58 -17.27 -3.45
N PRO A 154 35.34 -17.39 -3.04
CA PRO A 154 34.61 -18.47 -2.35
C PRO A 154 34.01 -19.56 -3.26
N ALA A 155 34.30 -19.62 -4.54
CA ALA A 155 33.78 -20.57 -5.53
C ALA A 155 32.24 -20.63 -5.61
N ARG A 156 31.55 -19.57 -5.27
CA ARG A 156 30.11 -19.44 -5.29
C ARG A 156 29.66 -17.99 -5.45
N VAL A 157 28.44 -17.79 -5.90
CA VAL A 157 27.76 -16.50 -5.86
C VAL A 157 27.01 -16.38 -4.53
N PHE A 158 27.22 -15.29 -3.81
CA PHE A 158 26.53 -15.07 -2.54
C PHE A 158 25.02 -14.84 -2.72
N LYS A 159 24.24 -15.28 -1.72
CA LYS A 159 22.81 -14.98 -1.66
C LYS A 159 22.59 -13.46 -1.59
N GLY A 160 21.53 -12.97 -2.24
CA GLY A 160 21.22 -11.54 -2.24
C GLY A 160 22.02 -10.72 -3.25
N MET A 161 22.88 -11.33 -4.09
CA MET A 161 23.57 -10.63 -5.18
C MET A 161 22.56 -9.92 -6.10
N ARG A 162 22.84 -8.66 -6.42
CA ARG A 162 21.98 -7.83 -7.25
C ARG A 162 22.00 -8.26 -8.70
N MET A 163 21.01 -9.01 -9.12
CA MET A 163 20.86 -9.55 -10.48
C MET A 163 19.56 -9.09 -11.13
N ALA A 164 19.44 -9.31 -12.44
CA ALA A 164 18.19 -9.15 -13.16
C ALA A 164 17.09 -10.02 -12.55
N GLY A 165 15.84 -9.61 -12.68
CA GLY A 165 14.68 -10.33 -12.15
C GLY A 165 13.42 -9.47 -12.12
N GLN A 166 12.37 -10.01 -11.50
CA GLN A 166 11.10 -9.31 -11.32
C GLN A 166 11.31 -7.99 -10.60
N TYR A 167 10.75 -6.91 -11.15
CA TYR A 167 10.79 -5.57 -10.57
C TYR A 167 9.39 -5.00 -10.43
N GLY A 168 9.13 -4.37 -9.29
CA GLY A 168 7.79 -3.90 -8.94
C GLY A 168 6.82 -5.03 -8.61
N ASN A 169 5.52 -4.72 -8.54
CA ASN A 169 4.46 -5.61 -8.07
C ASN A 169 4.77 -6.22 -6.70
N SER A 170 5.38 -5.43 -5.85
CA SER A 170 5.74 -5.78 -4.47
C SER A 170 5.01 -4.88 -3.49
N ARG A 171 4.69 -5.40 -2.31
CA ARG A 171 4.10 -4.63 -1.22
C ARG A 171 5.15 -3.66 -0.68
N ILE A 172 4.83 -2.38 -0.71
CA ILE A 172 5.70 -1.27 -0.28
C ILE A 172 4.95 -0.43 0.75
N LYS A 173 5.67 0.01 1.77
CA LYS A 173 5.17 0.93 2.78
C LYS A 173 5.90 2.26 2.66
N ILE A 174 5.17 3.35 2.38
CA ILE A 174 5.66 4.72 2.43
C ILE A 174 5.27 5.28 3.79
N LYS A 175 6.26 5.79 4.50
CA LYS A 175 6.11 6.24 5.88
C LYS A 175 6.06 7.76 5.97
N ASN A 176 5.42 8.26 7.05
CA ASN A 176 5.44 9.66 7.44
C ASN A 176 4.88 10.61 6.37
N LEU A 177 3.77 10.25 5.76
CA LEU A 177 2.95 11.17 4.98
C LEU A 177 2.00 11.92 5.91
N SER A 178 1.61 13.13 5.55
CA SER A 178 0.61 13.90 6.30
C SER A 178 -0.70 14.02 5.53
N ILE A 179 -1.79 14.15 6.26
CA ILE A 179 -3.12 14.41 5.71
C ILE A 179 -3.23 15.92 5.48
N ALA A 180 -3.32 16.34 4.22
CA ALA A 180 -3.46 17.74 3.85
C ALA A 180 -4.89 18.25 4.02
N LYS A 181 -5.89 17.41 3.63
CA LYS A 181 -7.31 17.76 3.70
C LYS A 181 -8.18 16.52 3.73
N ILE A 182 -9.32 16.60 4.39
CA ILE A 182 -10.39 15.61 4.39
C ILE A 182 -11.62 16.24 3.76
N ILE A 183 -12.29 15.54 2.83
CA ILE A 183 -13.54 15.95 2.20
C ILE A 183 -14.56 14.85 2.47
N SER A 184 -15.28 14.99 3.57
CA SER A 184 -16.19 13.96 4.10
C SER A 184 -17.36 13.69 3.17
N GLU A 185 -17.93 14.74 2.57
CA GLU A 185 -19.07 14.61 1.64
C GLU A 185 -18.80 13.65 0.46
N SER A 186 -17.55 13.58 0.02
CA SER A 186 -17.14 12.74 -1.10
C SER A 186 -16.27 11.55 -0.68
N ASN A 187 -16.06 11.32 0.62
CA ASN A 187 -15.17 10.29 1.17
C ASN A 187 -13.74 10.37 0.61
N LEU A 188 -13.21 11.58 0.42
CA LEU A 188 -11.89 11.81 -0.14
C LEU A 188 -10.89 12.24 0.92
N LEU A 189 -9.73 11.61 0.88
CA LEU A 189 -8.57 11.91 1.69
C LEU A 189 -7.44 12.42 0.79
N LEU A 190 -6.92 13.61 1.06
CA LEU A 190 -5.80 14.21 0.34
C LEU A 190 -4.52 14.00 1.15
N LEU A 191 -3.62 13.17 0.63
CA LEU A 191 -2.34 12.81 1.24
C LEU A 191 -1.20 13.57 0.60
N THR A 192 -0.30 14.13 1.39
CA THR A 192 0.89 14.81 0.87
C THR A 192 1.82 13.83 0.14
N GLY A 193 2.29 14.22 -1.04
CA GLY A 193 3.24 13.44 -1.82
C GLY A 193 2.62 12.27 -2.59
N SER A 194 3.46 11.31 -2.98
CA SER A 194 3.09 10.16 -3.80
C SER A 194 2.87 8.91 -2.96
N ILE A 195 1.92 8.06 -3.38
CA ILE A 195 1.64 6.76 -2.77
C ILE A 195 1.86 5.62 -3.77
N PRO A 196 2.11 4.38 -3.32
CA PRO A 196 2.38 3.26 -4.20
C PRO A 196 1.18 2.87 -5.07
N GLY A 197 1.45 2.22 -6.18
CA GLY A 197 0.45 1.66 -7.08
C GLY A 197 -0.01 2.58 -8.22
N PRO A 198 -0.72 2.04 -9.21
CA PRO A 198 -1.42 2.79 -10.25
C PRO A 198 -2.68 3.46 -9.72
N ASN A 199 -3.29 4.34 -10.50
CA ASN A 199 -4.63 4.84 -10.23
C ASN A 199 -5.62 3.67 -10.24
N GLY A 200 -6.58 3.67 -9.32
CA GLY A 200 -7.50 2.55 -9.09
C GLY A 200 -6.98 1.45 -8.17
N ALA A 201 -5.71 1.49 -7.74
CA ALA A 201 -5.17 0.53 -6.78
C ALA A 201 -5.69 0.78 -5.36
N TYR A 202 -5.91 -0.31 -4.63
CA TYR A 202 -6.23 -0.25 -3.21
C TYR A 202 -4.95 -0.06 -2.40
N VAL A 203 -5.05 0.71 -1.33
CA VAL A 203 -3.98 1.01 -0.39
C VAL A 203 -4.50 0.93 1.05
N GLU A 204 -3.67 0.44 1.94
CA GLU A 204 -3.92 0.47 3.38
C GLU A 204 -3.32 1.76 3.95
N ILE A 205 -4.12 2.53 4.64
CA ILE A 205 -3.72 3.79 5.28
C ILE A 205 -3.68 3.53 6.78
N LEU A 206 -2.52 3.71 7.39
CA LEU A 206 -2.27 3.43 8.79
C LEU A 206 -1.99 4.74 9.52
N ASN A 207 -2.81 5.09 10.50
CA ASN A 207 -2.57 6.23 11.36
C ASN A 207 -1.50 5.89 12.39
N LYS A 208 -0.51 6.76 12.53
CA LYS A 208 0.57 6.65 13.51
C LYS A 208 0.33 7.46 14.77
N THR A 209 -0.56 8.44 14.68
CA THR A 209 -0.87 9.27 15.83
C THR A 209 -1.54 8.38 16.88
N GLU A 210 -0.83 8.10 17.95
CA GLU A 210 -1.37 7.43 19.13
C GLU A 210 -2.22 8.45 19.87
N VAL A 211 -3.46 8.07 20.19
CA VAL A 211 -4.32 8.83 21.11
C VAL A 211 -3.97 8.42 22.52
#